data_6cddbd8fd8eaba506135a0115080bca3
#
_entry.id   6cddbd8fd8eaba506135a0115080bca3
#
_cell.length_a   1.000
_cell.length_b   1.000
_cell.length_c   1.000
_cell.angle_alpha   90.00
_cell.angle_beta   90.00
_cell.angle_gamma   90.00
#
_symmetry.space_group_name_H-M   'P 1'
#
loop_
_entity.id
_entity.type
_entity.pdbx_description
1 polymer ?
#
loop_
_entity_poly.entity_id
_entity_poly.type
_entity_poly.pdbx_seq_one_letter_code
_entity_poly.pdbx_strand_id
1 'polypeptide(L)'
;MKIVDISREPISKTPHNVDARKVYDTEHATAVVITLAPKEALKKHITPVDVFFYVLEETGIVEIGDERAEVGKDHLVESPAKIPHRWINESDQTFKVLVVKVPRPTTGTRLL
;
A
#
# COMPACT_ATOMS: atom_id res chain seq x y z
N MET A 1 -20.96 -12.92 -8.92
CA MET A 1 -20.31 -11.61 -8.67
C MET A 1 -20.00 -11.51 -7.19
N LYS A 2 -18.83 -10.98 -6.84
CA LYS A 2 -18.47 -10.73 -5.45
C LYS A 2 -18.21 -9.24 -5.28
N ILE A 3 -18.87 -8.62 -4.31
CA ILE A 3 -18.72 -7.20 -4.00
C ILE A 3 -18.11 -7.09 -2.61
N VAL A 4 -17.00 -6.36 -2.50
CA VAL A 4 -16.30 -6.16 -1.24
C VAL A 4 -16.52 -4.72 -0.79
N ASP A 5 -17.07 -4.57 0.40
CA ASP A 5 -17.20 -3.27 1.08
C ASP A 5 -16.02 -3.11 2.02
N ILE A 6 -15.11 -2.20 1.71
CA ILE A 6 -13.88 -1.98 2.47
C ILE A 6 -14.19 -1.71 3.95
N SER A 7 -15.25 -0.94 4.22
CA SER A 7 -15.61 -0.57 5.59
C SER A 7 -15.98 -1.77 6.47
N ARG A 8 -16.34 -2.89 5.86
CA ARG A 8 -16.72 -4.12 6.56
C ARG A 8 -15.61 -5.15 6.62
N GLU A 9 -14.51 -4.93 5.92
CA GLU A 9 -13.38 -5.85 5.97
C GLU A 9 -12.59 -5.64 7.26
N PRO A 10 -12.10 -6.73 7.87
CA PRO A 10 -11.29 -6.60 9.08
C PRO A 10 -9.94 -5.95 8.78
N ILE A 11 -9.41 -5.26 9.77
CA ILE A 11 -8.05 -4.72 9.68
C ILE A 11 -7.08 -5.89 9.79
N SER A 12 -6.24 -6.05 8.78
CA SER A 12 -5.22 -7.11 8.73
C SER A 12 -4.05 -6.76 9.65
N LYS A 13 -3.45 -7.77 10.27
CA LYS A 13 -2.20 -7.57 10.99
C LYS A 13 -1.09 -7.29 9.99
N THR A 14 -0.34 -6.24 10.22
CA THR A 14 0.82 -5.88 9.40
C THR A 14 1.96 -5.45 10.31
N PRO A 15 3.22 -5.61 9.87
CA PRO A 15 4.35 -5.11 10.63
C PRO A 15 4.39 -3.58 10.73
N HIS A 16 3.58 -2.88 9.93
CA HIS A 16 3.47 -1.43 9.95
C HIS A 16 2.53 -0.90 11.02
N ASN A 17 1.64 -1.77 11.54
CA ASN A 17 0.64 -1.40 12.55
C ASN A 17 -0.24 -0.23 12.10
N VAL A 18 -0.76 -0.30 10.89
CA VAL A 18 -1.68 0.69 10.30
C VAL A 18 -2.96 0.00 9.83
N ASP A 19 -3.95 0.80 9.44
CA ASP A 19 -5.19 0.27 8.87
C ASP A 19 -4.91 -0.27 7.46
N ALA A 20 -4.92 -1.59 7.34
CA ALA A 20 -4.73 -2.31 6.08
C ALA A 20 -5.84 -3.33 5.94
N ARG A 21 -6.62 -3.24 4.87
CA ARG A 21 -7.77 -4.14 4.65
C ARG A 21 -7.65 -4.83 3.31
N LYS A 22 -7.68 -6.15 3.34
CA LYS A 22 -7.55 -6.97 2.15
C LYS A 22 -8.88 -6.98 1.40
N VAL A 23 -8.85 -6.62 0.12
CA VAL A 23 -10.05 -6.57 -0.73
C VAL A 23 -10.03 -7.60 -1.84
N TYR A 24 -8.87 -8.16 -2.16
CA TYR A 24 -8.70 -9.19 -3.17
C TYR A 24 -7.53 -10.08 -2.80
N ASP A 25 -7.72 -11.38 -2.85
CA ASP A 25 -6.65 -12.34 -2.52
C ASP A 25 -6.90 -13.63 -3.30
N THR A 26 -6.18 -13.79 -4.40
CA THR A 26 -6.24 -14.97 -5.26
C THR A 26 -4.84 -15.50 -5.52
N GLU A 27 -4.73 -16.60 -6.23
CA GLU A 27 -3.44 -17.15 -6.66
C GLU A 27 -2.69 -16.20 -7.62
N HIS A 28 -3.39 -15.24 -8.24
CA HIS A 28 -2.80 -14.34 -9.23
C HIS A 28 -2.30 -13.03 -8.65
N ALA A 29 -3.00 -12.51 -7.64
CA ALA A 29 -2.67 -11.20 -7.08
C ALA A 29 -3.30 -11.00 -5.72
N THR A 30 -2.79 -10.02 -4.98
CA THR A 30 -3.45 -9.50 -3.77
C THR A 30 -3.69 -8.01 -3.91
N ALA A 31 -4.78 -7.54 -3.33
CA ALA A 31 -5.07 -6.10 -3.28
C ALA A 31 -5.48 -5.74 -1.85
N VAL A 32 -4.85 -4.70 -1.33
CA VAL A 32 -5.05 -4.21 0.04
C VAL A 32 -5.25 -2.70 -0.02
N VAL A 33 -6.23 -2.20 0.73
CA VAL A 33 -6.39 -0.75 0.92
C VAL A 33 -5.74 -0.36 2.23
N ILE A 34 -4.76 0.53 2.14
CA ILE A 34 -4.08 1.09 3.30
C ILE A 34 -4.60 2.50 3.55
N THR A 35 -4.99 2.76 4.79
CA THR A 35 -5.42 4.08 5.25
C THR A 35 -4.41 4.58 6.27
N LEU A 36 -3.78 5.71 5.96
CA LEU A 36 -2.86 6.37 6.87
C LEU A 36 -3.54 7.57 7.50
N ALA A 37 -3.58 7.59 8.82
CA ALA A 37 -4.02 8.75 9.57
C ALA A 37 -3.02 9.91 9.40
N PRO A 38 -3.41 11.16 9.73
CA PRO A 38 -2.46 12.27 9.69
C PRO A 38 -1.16 11.93 10.42
N LYS A 39 -0.03 12.21 9.76
CA LYS A 39 1.35 11.98 10.26
C LYS A 39 1.77 10.51 10.38
N GLU A 40 0.93 9.57 9.98
CA GLU A 40 1.29 8.15 9.94
C GLU A 40 2.16 7.83 8.72
N ALA A 41 3.02 6.81 8.86
CA ALA A 41 3.85 6.34 7.76
C ALA A 41 4.01 4.83 7.84
N LEU A 42 4.24 4.22 6.68
CA LEU A 42 4.68 2.83 6.62
C LEU A 42 6.16 2.77 6.97
N LYS A 43 6.59 1.65 7.52
CA LYS A 43 8.01 1.36 7.69
C LYS A 43 8.60 1.00 6.33
N LYS A 44 9.83 1.43 6.07
CA LYS A 44 10.51 1.07 4.83
C LYS A 44 10.67 -0.45 4.76
N HIS A 45 10.32 -1.03 3.61
CA HIS A 45 10.24 -2.48 3.46
C HIS A 45 10.49 -2.90 2.02
N ILE A 46 10.75 -4.20 1.85
CA ILE A 46 10.95 -4.83 0.54
C ILE A 46 9.82 -5.84 0.32
N THR A 47 9.19 -5.77 -0.84
CA THR A 47 8.21 -6.76 -1.29
C THR A 47 8.86 -7.65 -2.35
N PRO A 48 8.68 -8.97 -2.28
CA PRO A 48 9.37 -9.90 -3.20
C PRO A 48 8.83 -9.89 -4.63
N VAL A 49 7.71 -9.24 -4.88
CA VAL A 49 7.05 -9.17 -6.20
C VAL A 49 6.82 -7.71 -6.58
N ASP A 50 6.47 -7.49 -7.85
CA ASP A 50 6.09 -6.15 -8.31
C ASP A 50 4.83 -5.67 -7.60
N VAL A 51 4.79 -4.38 -7.35
CA VAL A 51 3.67 -3.71 -6.70
C VAL A 51 3.28 -2.51 -7.54
N PHE A 52 1.98 -2.28 -7.67
CA PHE A 52 1.55 -0.95 -8.07
C PHE A 52 0.64 -0.37 -7.00
N PHE A 53 0.71 0.93 -6.86
CA PHE A 53 -0.11 1.71 -5.94
C PHE A 53 -1.06 2.58 -6.75
N TYR A 54 -2.28 2.72 -6.26
CA TYR A 54 -3.23 3.68 -6.82
C TYR A 54 -3.78 4.54 -5.69
N VAL A 55 -3.54 5.85 -5.76
CA VAL A 55 -3.96 6.77 -4.69
C VAL A 55 -5.47 6.99 -4.78
N LEU A 56 -6.18 6.65 -3.72
CA LEU A 56 -7.64 6.74 -3.65
C LEU A 56 -8.15 8.04 -3.06
N GLU A 57 -7.44 8.59 -2.07
CA GLU A 57 -7.83 9.83 -1.39
C GLU A 57 -6.60 10.63 -0.98
N GLU A 58 -6.68 11.93 -1.14
CA GLU A 58 -5.68 12.92 -0.71
C GLU A 58 -4.31 12.72 -1.38
N THR A 59 -3.28 13.23 -0.77
CA THR A 59 -1.92 13.23 -1.29
C THR A 59 -0.99 12.60 -0.28
N GLY A 60 -0.16 11.67 -0.74
CA GLY A 60 0.86 11.03 0.08
C GLY A 60 2.23 11.22 -0.52
N ILE A 61 3.25 10.91 0.26
CA ILE A 61 4.63 10.88 -0.19
C ILE A 61 5.03 9.44 -0.36
N VAL A 62 5.54 9.07 -1.54
CA VAL A 62 6.07 7.75 -1.81
C VAL A 62 7.58 7.81 -1.95
N GLU A 63 8.25 6.84 -1.34
CA GLU A 63 9.68 6.62 -1.51
C GLU A 63 9.89 5.25 -2.13
N ILE A 64 10.61 5.18 -3.24
CA ILE A 64 10.96 3.95 -3.95
C ILE A 64 12.43 4.03 -4.32
N GLY A 65 13.26 3.18 -3.70
CA GLY A 65 14.71 3.29 -3.84
C GLY A 65 15.17 4.68 -3.41
N ASP A 66 15.87 5.38 -4.29
CA ASP A 66 16.38 6.73 -4.04
C ASP A 66 15.42 7.83 -4.48
N GLU A 67 14.27 7.46 -5.03
CA GLU A 67 13.28 8.41 -5.52
C GLU A 67 12.27 8.75 -4.43
N ARG A 68 11.82 10.00 -4.43
CA ARG A 68 10.79 10.49 -3.51
C ARG A 68 9.88 11.43 -4.28
N ALA A 69 8.57 11.23 -4.18
CA ALA A 69 7.59 12.06 -4.87
C ALA A 69 6.33 12.25 -4.04
N GLU A 70 5.70 13.39 -4.21
CA GLU A 70 4.38 13.68 -3.69
C GLU A 70 3.36 13.27 -4.75
N VAL A 71 2.41 12.40 -4.40
CA VAL A 71 1.46 11.81 -5.35
C VAL A 71 0.05 11.96 -4.81
N GLY A 72 -0.81 12.55 -5.62
CA GLY A 72 -2.21 12.80 -5.26
C GLY A 72 -3.18 11.77 -5.81
N LYS A 73 -4.44 11.99 -5.48
CA LYS A 73 -5.56 11.15 -5.89
C LYS A 73 -5.56 10.86 -7.40
N ASP A 74 -5.94 9.62 -7.73
CA ASP A 74 -6.09 9.15 -9.12
C ASP A 74 -4.78 9.05 -9.90
N HIS A 75 -3.66 8.84 -9.20
CA HIS A 75 -2.37 8.53 -9.82
C HIS A 75 -1.96 7.10 -9.47
N LEU A 76 -1.38 6.42 -10.44
CA LEU A 76 -0.81 5.10 -10.27
C LEU A 76 0.71 5.20 -10.21
N VAL A 77 1.31 4.46 -9.28
CA VAL A 77 2.77 4.40 -9.11
C VAL A 77 3.21 2.95 -9.20
N GLU A 78 4.15 2.65 -10.08
CA GLU A 78 4.75 1.32 -10.18
C GLU A 78 5.97 1.22 -9.27
N SER A 79 6.06 0.12 -8.51
CA SER A 79 7.20 -0.14 -7.64
C SER A 79 7.75 -1.54 -7.95
N PRO A 80 8.96 -1.63 -8.54
CA PRO A 80 9.54 -2.92 -8.90
C PRO A 80 9.79 -3.82 -7.69
N ALA A 81 9.75 -5.14 -7.93
CA ALA A 81 10.09 -6.13 -6.92
C ALA A 81 11.47 -5.85 -6.32
N LYS A 82 11.61 -6.12 -5.02
CA LYS A 82 12.88 -6.08 -4.27
C LYS A 82 13.52 -4.70 -4.14
N ILE A 83 12.82 -3.63 -4.52
CA ILE A 83 13.28 -2.26 -4.28
C ILE A 83 12.60 -1.74 -3.02
N PRO A 84 13.35 -1.20 -2.04
CA PRO A 84 12.74 -0.68 -0.82
C PRO A 84 11.74 0.44 -1.12
N HIS A 85 10.60 0.40 -0.47
CA HIS A 85 9.59 1.42 -0.64
C HIS A 85 8.77 1.66 0.63
N ARG A 86 8.09 2.80 0.66
CA ARG A 86 7.08 3.12 1.68
C ARG A 86 6.25 4.32 1.26
N TRP A 87 5.11 4.49 1.94
CA TRP A 87 4.28 5.68 1.88
C TRP A 87 4.34 6.42 3.20
N ILE A 88 4.25 7.75 3.12
CA ILE A 88 4.25 8.65 4.29
C ILE A 88 3.11 9.63 4.11
N ASN A 89 2.31 9.82 5.15
CA ASN A 89 1.28 10.86 5.18
C ASN A 89 1.75 12.00 6.10
N GLU A 90 2.30 13.04 5.52
CA GLU A 90 2.74 14.22 6.27
C GLU A 90 1.64 15.27 6.45
N SER A 91 0.45 15.02 5.90
CA SER A 91 -0.66 15.97 5.91
C SER A 91 -1.51 15.86 7.19
N ASP A 92 -2.48 16.76 7.31
CA ASP A 92 -3.48 16.73 8.37
C ASP A 92 -4.77 16.01 7.94
N GLN A 93 -4.75 15.37 6.76
CA GLN A 93 -5.87 14.64 6.20
C GLN A 93 -5.60 13.15 6.20
N THR A 94 -6.65 12.34 6.11
CA THR A 94 -6.54 10.89 5.96
C THR A 94 -6.15 10.56 4.51
N PHE A 95 -5.11 9.74 4.34
CA PHE A 95 -4.62 9.30 3.05
C PHE A 95 -5.00 7.85 2.80
N LYS A 96 -5.49 7.53 1.59
CA LYS A 96 -5.80 6.15 1.20
C LYS A 96 -5.11 5.78 -0.09
N VAL A 97 -4.56 4.57 -0.11
CA VAL A 97 -3.88 4.02 -1.27
C VAL A 97 -4.23 2.55 -1.44
N LEU A 98 -4.51 2.15 -2.68
CA LEU A 98 -4.67 0.74 -3.05
C LEU A 98 -3.29 0.18 -3.36
N VAL A 99 -2.99 -0.99 -2.80
CA VAL A 99 -1.71 -1.69 -2.96
C VAL A 99 -1.99 -3.03 -3.63
N VAL A 100 -1.49 -3.22 -4.84
CA VAL A 100 -1.68 -4.47 -5.60
C VAL A 100 -0.33 -5.14 -5.81
N LYS A 101 -0.22 -6.37 -5.32
CA LYS A 101 0.98 -7.22 -5.51
C LYS A 101 0.68 -8.23 -6.61
N VAL A 102 1.53 -8.25 -7.64
CA VAL A 102 1.35 -9.08 -8.84
C VAL A 102 2.70 -9.62 -9.27
N PRO A 103 2.88 -10.96 -9.30
CA PRO A 103 1.95 -12.00 -8.87
C PRO A 103 1.78 -12.04 -7.35
N ARG A 104 0.87 -12.89 -6.88
CA ARG A 104 0.69 -13.10 -5.45
C ARG A 104 2.02 -13.54 -4.82
N PRO A 105 2.51 -12.84 -3.78
CA PRO A 105 3.79 -13.22 -3.17
C PRO A 105 3.69 -14.56 -2.46
N THR A 106 4.77 -15.35 -2.54
CA THR A 106 4.88 -16.65 -1.85
C THR A 106 5.66 -16.52 -0.54
N THR A 107 6.32 -15.37 -0.33
CA THR A 107 7.02 -15.03 0.91
C THR A 107 6.54 -13.67 1.39
N GLY A 108 6.75 -13.39 2.68
CA GLY A 108 6.28 -12.15 3.27
C GLY A 108 7.12 -10.93 2.92
N THR A 109 6.56 -9.77 3.21
CA THR A 109 7.26 -8.49 3.16
C THR A 109 8.35 -8.46 4.23
N ARG A 110 9.51 -7.89 3.88
CA ARG A 110 10.65 -7.77 4.79
C ARG A 110 10.87 -6.30 5.14
N LEU A 111 10.86 -6.02 6.45
CA LEU A 111 11.22 -4.70 6.95
C LEU A 111 12.74 -4.49 6.88
N LEU A 112 13.12 -3.27 6.66
CA LEU A 112 14.53 -2.86 6.66
C LEU A 112 14.93 -2.23 7.99
#